data_87d483a64ab0a63fe92ca26af0db4a44
#
_entry.id   87d483a64ab0a63fe92ca26af0db4a44
#
_cell.length_a   1.000
_cell.length_b   1.000
_cell.length_c   1.000
_cell.angle_alpha   90.00
_cell.angle_beta   90.00
_cell.angle_gamma   90.00
#
_symmetry.space_group_name_H-M   'P 1'
#
loop_
_entity.id
_entity.type
_entity.pdbx_description
1 polymer ?
#
loop_
_entity_poly.entity_id
_entity_poly.type
_entity_poly.pdbx_seq_one_letter_code
_entity_poly.pdbx_strand_id
1 'polypeptide(L)'
;WEAMVENLRHPDKTVNIAMVGKYTQLHDAYLSVVEALKHGGIACKAKVEITWIDSEELNEKNLDQRLYQVDGILVPGGFGGRGTEGMILAAQYARVHKIPYLGICLGMQMAIVEFARHVLGYEDANSIELAPETTNPVIALMPDQEDVEDLGGTLRLGSYPCVLADGSLSLELFGQKIGRAHV
;
A
#
# COMPACT_ATOMS: atom_id res chain seq x y z
N TRP A 1 18.77 -17.99 -15.14
CA TRP A 1 19.71 -17.17 -14.37
C TRP A 1 20.41 -16.13 -15.24
N GLU A 2 21.00 -16.51 -16.40
CA GLU A 2 21.73 -15.59 -17.27
C GLU A 2 20.91 -14.38 -17.69
N ALA A 3 19.66 -14.59 -18.16
CA ALA A 3 18.76 -13.51 -18.54
C ALA A 3 18.40 -12.60 -17.36
N MET A 4 18.27 -13.14 -16.16
CA MET A 4 17.96 -12.37 -14.94
C MET A 4 19.17 -11.49 -14.54
N VAL A 5 20.39 -12.05 -14.62
CA VAL A 5 21.62 -11.30 -14.35
C VAL A 5 21.84 -10.21 -15.41
N GLU A 6 21.52 -10.50 -16.66
CA GLU A 6 21.61 -9.52 -17.75
C GLU A 6 20.65 -8.36 -17.53
N ASN A 7 19.37 -8.64 -17.19
CA ASN A 7 18.39 -7.61 -16.87
C ASN A 7 18.80 -6.74 -15.66
N LEU A 8 19.45 -7.36 -14.67
CA LEU A 8 19.95 -6.63 -13.50
C LEU A 8 21.09 -5.69 -13.86
N ARG A 9 22.01 -6.14 -14.73
CA ARG A 9 23.20 -5.37 -15.11
C ARG A 9 22.92 -4.28 -16.14
N HIS A 10 21.94 -4.54 -17.01
CA HIS A 10 21.60 -3.69 -18.17
C HIS A 10 20.10 -3.42 -18.19
N PRO A 11 19.55 -2.66 -17.21
CA PRO A 11 18.15 -2.27 -17.23
C PRO A 11 17.89 -1.29 -18.38
N ASP A 12 16.73 -1.45 -19.05
CA ASP A 12 16.32 -0.59 -20.15
C ASP A 12 15.86 0.81 -19.68
N LYS A 13 15.45 0.93 -18.41
CA LYS A 13 14.89 2.16 -17.81
C LYS A 13 15.12 2.21 -16.31
N THR A 14 14.96 3.40 -15.75
CA THR A 14 14.87 3.61 -14.29
C THR A 14 13.46 4.03 -13.92
N VAL A 15 12.94 3.50 -12.83
CA VAL A 15 11.66 3.91 -12.24
C VAL A 15 11.87 4.34 -10.79
N ASN A 16 11.25 5.44 -10.40
CA ASN A 16 11.33 6.00 -9.06
C ASN A 16 10.04 5.68 -8.30
N ILE A 17 10.15 4.89 -7.23
CA ILE A 17 9.02 4.52 -6.37
C ILE A 17 9.10 5.29 -5.06
N ALA A 18 8.10 6.13 -4.79
CA ALA A 18 7.96 6.73 -3.47
C ALA A 18 7.46 5.67 -2.49
N MET A 19 8.24 5.38 -1.47
CA MET A 19 7.83 4.55 -0.34
C MET A 19 7.42 5.46 0.81
N VAL A 20 6.10 5.59 1.01
CA VAL A 20 5.50 6.46 2.03
C VAL A 20 5.15 5.60 3.25
N GLY A 21 5.94 5.69 4.30
CA GLY A 21 5.83 4.80 5.46
C GLY A 21 6.14 5.47 6.79
N LYS A 22 5.94 4.70 7.88
CA LYS A 22 6.19 5.15 9.26
C LYS A 22 7.62 4.92 9.73
N TYR A 23 8.32 3.93 9.13
CA TYR A 23 9.62 3.45 9.62
C TYR A 23 10.73 3.74 8.60
N THR A 24 10.64 4.87 7.91
CA THR A 24 11.57 5.25 6.84
C THR A 24 13.00 5.50 7.31
N GLN A 25 13.20 5.77 8.60
CA GLN A 25 14.52 5.87 9.23
C GLN A 25 15.17 4.50 9.47
N LEU A 26 14.39 3.43 9.51
CA LEU A 26 14.85 2.06 9.73
C LEU A 26 14.53 1.21 8.49
N HIS A 27 15.37 1.31 7.49
CA HIS A 27 15.16 0.66 6.18
C HIS A 27 14.96 -0.86 6.28
N ASP A 28 15.56 -1.50 7.28
CA ASP A 28 15.42 -2.95 7.53
C ASP A 28 13.97 -3.35 7.82
N ALA A 29 13.14 -2.44 8.34
CA ALA A 29 11.71 -2.71 8.57
C ALA A 29 10.96 -3.03 7.27
N TYR A 30 11.47 -2.56 6.13
CA TYR A 30 10.87 -2.74 4.81
C TYR A 30 11.72 -3.58 3.85
N LEU A 31 12.72 -4.32 4.37
CA LEU A 31 13.66 -5.07 3.55
C LEU A 31 12.95 -6.00 2.54
N SER A 32 11.94 -6.74 2.97
CA SER A 32 11.19 -7.65 2.09
C SER A 32 10.47 -6.92 0.96
N VAL A 33 9.94 -5.72 1.23
CA VAL A 33 9.27 -4.89 0.23
C VAL A 33 10.29 -4.34 -0.78
N VAL A 34 11.44 -3.88 -0.29
CA VAL A 34 12.55 -3.41 -1.14
C VAL A 34 13.04 -4.52 -2.06
N GLU A 35 13.26 -5.71 -1.53
CA GLU A 35 13.68 -6.88 -2.34
C GLU A 35 12.60 -7.28 -3.36
N ALA A 36 11.32 -7.26 -2.98
CA ALA A 36 10.24 -7.52 -3.91
C ALA A 36 10.19 -6.50 -5.07
N LEU A 37 10.39 -5.21 -4.76
CA LEU A 37 10.49 -4.16 -5.78
C LEU A 37 11.68 -4.37 -6.71
N LYS A 38 12.85 -4.77 -6.19
CA LYS A 38 14.03 -5.12 -7.00
C LYS A 38 13.75 -6.30 -7.92
N HIS A 39 13.13 -7.36 -7.39
CA HIS A 39 12.75 -8.52 -8.20
C HIS A 39 11.77 -8.16 -9.32
N GLY A 40 10.76 -7.33 -9.00
CA GLY A 40 9.85 -6.78 -10.01
C GLY A 40 10.59 -5.95 -11.07
N GLY A 41 11.54 -5.12 -10.64
CA GLY A 41 12.39 -4.35 -11.53
C GLY A 41 13.19 -5.23 -12.49
N ILE A 42 13.84 -6.30 -11.99
CA ILE A 42 14.57 -7.26 -12.82
C ILE A 42 13.65 -7.90 -13.87
N ALA A 43 12.45 -8.32 -13.47
CA ALA A 43 11.48 -8.92 -14.38
C ALA A 43 11.03 -7.96 -15.47
N CYS A 44 10.91 -6.67 -15.13
CA CYS A 44 10.48 -5.59 -16.03
C CYS A 44 11.65 -4.87 -16.73
N LYS A 45 12.89 -5.35 -16.61
CA LYS A 45 14.12 -4.70 -17.11
C LYS A 45 14.25 -3.24 -16.67
N ALA A 46 13.86 -2.96 -15.44
CA ALA A 46 13.89 -1.64 -14.84
C ALA A 46 14.79 -1.60 -13.61
N LYS A 47 15.62 -0.57 -13.49
CA LYS A 47 16.28 -0.22 -12.23
C LYS A 47 15.24 0.48 -11.35
N VAL A 48 14.98 -0.05 -10.17
CA VAL A 48 14.10 0.60 -9.20
C VAL A 48 14.93 1.48 -8.27
N GLU A 49 14.59 2.76 -8.22
CA GLU A 49 15.07 3.71 -7.21
C GLU A 49 13.94 4.00 -6.21
N ILE A 50 14.26 4.07 -4.93
CA ILE A 50 13.28 4.26 -3.87
C ILE A 50 13.49 5.63 -3.23
N THR A 51 12.48 6.48 -3.32
CA THR A 51 12.39 7.72 -2.57
C THR A 51 11.65 7.47 -1.26
N TRP A 52 12.36 7.56 -0.15
CA TRP A 52 11.81 7.35 1.18
C TRP A 52 11.10 8.61 1.68
N ILE A 53 9.85 8.46 2.09
CA ILE A 53 9.03 9.57 2.58
C ILE A 53 8.41 9.16 3.91
N ASP A 54 8.72 9.91 4.96
CA ASP A 54 8.04 9.74 6.23
C ASP A 54 6.61 10.26 6.13
N SER A 55 5.65 9.37 6.40
CA SER A 55 4.24 9.71 6.31
C SER A 55 3.80 10.76 7.34
N GLU A 56 4.52 10.90 8.46
CA GLU A 56 4.22 11.94 9.46
C GLU A 56 4.61 13.35 9.00
N GLU A 57 5.61 13.43 8.12
CA GLU A 57 6.05 14.71 7.56
C GLU A 57 5.22 15.15 6.35
N LEU A 58 4.44 14.23 5.76
CA LEU A 58 3.68 14.51 4.55
C LEU A 58 2.39 15.26 4.88
N ASN A 59 2.18 16.39 4.21
CA ASN A 59 1.02 17.25 4.38
C ASN A 59 0.68 17.94 3.06
N GLU A 60 -0.50 18.58 2.99
CA GLU A 60 -1.01 19.24 1.77
C GLU A 60 -0.04 20.27 1.17
N LYS A 61 0.79 20.93 1.99
CA LYS A 61 1.69 22.00 1.52
C LYS A 61 2.95 21.46 0.85
N ASN A 62 3.39 20.26 1.21
CA ASN A 62 4.61 19.66 0.69
C ASN A 62 4.36 18.45 -0.22
N LEU A 63 3.12 18.03 -0.35
CA LEU A 63 2.71 16.83 -1.10
C LEU A 63 3.27 16.85 -2.53
N ASP A 64 2.99 17.90 -3.30
CA ASP A 64 3.48 18.05 -4.67
C ASP A 64 5.01 18.02 -4.75
N GLN A 65 5.69 18.70 -3.83
CA GLN A 65 7.15 18.73 -3.83
C GLN A 65 7.76 17.36 -3.52
N ARG A 66 7.16 16.64 -2.57
CA ARG A 66 7.68 15.33 -2.09
C ARG A 66 7.39 14.19 -3.07
N LEU A 67 6.28 14.28 -3.81
CA LEU A 67 5.83 13.25 -4.76
C LEU A 67 6.02 13.65 -6.23
N TYR A 68 6.74 14.76 -6.47
CA TYR A 68 7.02 15.20 -7.83
C TYR A 68 7.90 14.18 -8.57
N GLN A 69 7.52 13.87 -9.79
CA GLN A 69 8.25 12.95 -10.69
C GLN A 69 8.47 11.53 -10.16
N VAL A 70 7.60 11.02 -9.29
CA VAL A 70 7.60 9.60 -8.96
C VAL A 70 6.78 8.82 -9.99
N ASP A 71 7.25 7.64 -10.35
CA ASP A 71 6.60 6.74 -11.31
C ASP A 71 5.57 5.83 -10.64
N GLY A 72 5.65 5.69 -9.32
CA GLY A 72 4.72 4.89 -8.51
C GLY A 72 4.81 5.23 -7.03
N ILE A 73 3.74 4.96 -6.30
CA ILE A 73 3.65 5.17 -4.86
C ILE A 73 3.34 3.83 -4.18
N LEU A 74 4.18 3.44 -3.23
CA LEU A 74 3.97 2.28 -2.39
C LEU A 74 3.80 2.72 -0.94
N VAL A 75 2.69 2.31 -0.31
CA VAL A 75 2.44 2.53 1.12
C VAL A 75 2.46 1.18 1.81
N PRO A 76 3.50 0.88 2.61
CA PRO A 76 3.66 -0.41 3.27
C PRO A 76 2.76 -0.56 4.49
N GLY A 77 2.82 -1.73 5.12
CA GLY A 77 2.16 -2.01 6.39
C GLY A 77 2.74 -1.21 7.56
N GLY A 78 1.98 -1.18 8.65
CA GLY A 78 2.37 -0.55 9.91
C GLY A 78 1.23 -0.66 10.92
N PHE A 79 1.46 -0.18 12.15
CA PHE A 79 0.51 -0.24 13.26
C PHE A 79 0.25 1.14 13.86
N GLY A 80 -0.95 1.31 14.42
CA GLY A 80 -1.36 2.54 15.11
C GLY A 80 -1.64 3.72 14.18
N GLY A 81 -2.18 4.80 14.75
CA GLY A 81 -2.70 5.96 14.00
C GLY A 81 -1.66 6.97 13.52
N ARG A 82 -0.41 6.88 14.00
CA ARG A 82 0.65 7.83 13.64
C ARG A 82 0.91 7.82 12.13
N GLY A 83 0.95 8.97 11.49
CA GLY A 83 1.27 9.12 10.07
C GLY A 83 0.20 8.60 9.08
N THR A 84 -0.98 8.18 9.55
CA THR A 84 -2.04 7.66 8.67
C THR A 84 -2.61 8.72 7.75
N GLU A 85 -2.73 9.96 8.19
CA GLU A 85 -3.20 11.05 7.33
C GLU A 85 -2.24 11.32 6.16
N GLY A 86 -0.92 11.24 6.39
CA GLY A 86 0.05 11.33 5.30
C GLY A 86 -0.03 10.17 4.31
N MET A 87 -0.39 8.96 4.77
CA MET A 87 -0.65 7.82 3.88
C MET A 87 -1.92 8.03 3.05
N ILE A 88 -2.98 8.60 3.66
CA ILE A 88 -4.22 8.97 2.97
C ILE A 88 -3.93 10.03 1.90
N LEU A 89 -3.15 11.06 2.22
CA LEU A 89 -2.72 12.09 1.26
C LEU A 89 -1.91 11.50 0.09
N ALA A 90 -1.02 10.54 0.36
CA ALA A 90 -0.27 9.86 -0.69
C ALA A 90 -1.18 9.04 -1.62
N ALA A 91 -2.19 8.37 -1.07
CA ALA A 91 -3.20 7.64 -1.87
C ALA A 91 -4.05 8.61 -2.70
N GLN A 92 -4.47 9.75 -2.13
CA GLN A 92 -5.19 10.81 -2.84
C GLN A 92 -4.35 11.37 -4.00
N TYR A 93 -3.08 11.67 -3.74
CA TYR A 93 -2.16 12.15 -4.77
C TYR A 93 -2.05 11.17 -5.92
N ALA A 94 -1.84 9.89 -5.62
CA ALA A 94 -1.76 8.84 -6.62
C ALA A 94 -3.03 8.79 -7.49
N ARG A 95 -4.21 8.81 -6.88
CA ARG A 95 -5.50 8.77 -7.58
C ARG A 95 -5.71 9.98 -8.46
N VAL A 96 -5.48 11.18 -7.93
CA VAL A 96 -5.71 12.44 -8.66
C VAL A 96 -4.75 12.59 -9.84
N HIS A 97 -3.49 12.22 -9.66
CA HIS A 97 -2.45 12.34 -10.69
C HIS A 97 -2.32 11.08 -11.55
N LYS A 98 -3.16 10.04 -11.32
CA LYS A 98 -3.15 8.77 -12.05
C LYS A 98 -1.78 8.06 -11.98
N ILE A 99 -1.11 8.16 -10.85
CA ILE A 99 0.14 7.45 -10.58
C ILE A 99 -0.20 6.06 -10.04
N PRO A 100 0.47 4.99 -10.51
CA PRO A 100 0.31 3.65 -9.95
C PRO A 100 0.50 3.64 -8.44
N TYR A 101 -0.44 3.00 -7.71
CA TYR A 101 -0.43 2.92 -6.26
C TYR A 101 -0.52 1.46 -5.81
N LEU A 102 0.30 1.09 -4.83
CA LEU A 102 0.19 -0.18 -4.13
C LEU A 102 0.17 0.06 -2.62
N GLY A 103 -0.95 -0.27 -2.00
CA GLY A 103 -1.07 -0.31 -0.54
C GLY A 103 -0.96 -1.73 0.00
N ILE A 104 -0.10 -1.95 0.98
CA ILE A 104 0.09 -3.23 1.65
C ILE A 104 -0.45 -3.11 3.09
N CYS A 105 -1.36 -4.01 3.51
CA CYS A 105 -1.93 -4.02 4.86
C CYS A 105 -2.52 -2.64 5.23
N LEU A 106 -1.91 -1.90 6.15
CA LEU A 106 -2.34 -0.55 6.53
C LEU A 106 -2.41 0.40 5.32
N GLY A 107 -1.47 0.30 4.38
CA GLY A 107 -1.47 1.13 3.18
C GLY A 107 -2.70 0.89 2.30
N MET A 108 -3.16 -0.36 2.18
CA MET A 108 -4.42 -0.69 1.50
C MET A 108 -5.62 -0.10 2.27
N GLN A 109 -5.64 -0.23 3.60
CA GLN A 109 -6.71 0.32 4.43
C GLN A 109 -6.81 1.85 4.28
N MET A 110 -5.68 2.56 4.26
CA MET A 110 -5.66 4.01 4.08
C MET A 110 -6.14 4.45 2.69
N ALA A 111 -5.90 3.64 1.65
CA ALA A 111 -6.47 3.91 0.33
C ALA A 111 -8.01 3.73 0.31
N ILE A 112 -8.54 2.76 1.05
CA ILE A 112 -10.00 2.59 1.22
C ILE A 112 -10.60 3.78 1.96
N VAL A 113 -9.96 4.23 3.03
CA VAL A 113 -10.38 5.42 3.80
C VAL A 113 -10.33 6.66 2.91
N GLU A 114 -9.25 6.85 2.14
CA GLU A 114 -9.13 7.94 1.17
C GLU A 114 -10.31 7.98 0.20
N PHE A 115 -10.57 6.84 -0.43
CA PHE A 115 -11.65 6.72 -1.42
C PHE A 115 -13.02 7.02 -0.78
N ALA A 116 -13.27 6.51 0.41
CA ALA A 116 -14.51 6.77 1.13
C ALA A 116 -14.69 8.26 1.44
N ARG A 117 -13.64 8.93 1.92
CA ARG A 117 -13.70 10.36 2.25
C ARG A 117 -13.86 11.25 1.02
N HIS A 118 -13.01 11.05 0.00
CA HIS A 118 -12.87 12.03 -1.08
C HIS A 118 -13.64 11.68 -2.36
N VAL A 119 -14.12 10.42 -2.50
CA VAL A 119 -14.91 10.01 -3.67
C VAL A 119 -16.35 9.75 -3.30
N LEU A 120 -16.59 9.07 -2.16
CA LEU A 120 -17.95 8.76 -1.70
C LEU A 120 -18.57 9.83 -0.80
N GLY A 121 -17.77 10.77 -0.28
CA GLY A 121 -18.24 11.89 0.57
C GLY A 121 -18.51 11.51 2.03
N TYR A 122 -17.94 10.40 2.52
CA TYR A 122 -18.00 10.01 3.93
C TYR A 122 -16.87 10.69 4.69
N GLU A 123 -17.04 11.95 5.06
CA GLU A 123 -15.97 12.82 5.58
C GLU A 123 -15.22 12.27 6.80
N ASP A 124 -15.91 11.53 7.69
CA ASP A 124 -15.33 10.91 8.88
C ASP A 124 -14.95 9.43 8.70
N ALA A 125 -15.02 8.89 7.46
CA ALA A 125 -14.68 7.50 7.20
C ALA A 125 -13.29 7.14 7.74
N ASN A 126 -13.23 6.02 8.49
CA ASN A 126 -11.99 5.57 9.12
C ASN A 126 -12.04 4.06 9.44
N SER A 127 -10.94 3.55 9.99
CA SER A 127 -10.87 2.27 10.69
C SER A 127 -11.38 2.44 12.12
N ILE A 128 -12.16 1.49 12.61
CA ILE A 128 -12.59 1.46 14.03
C ILE A 128 -11.41 1.30 14.98
N GLU A 129 -10.29 0.73 14.54
CA GLU A 129 -9.06 0.64 15.32
C GLU A 129 -8.44 2.03 15.57
N LEU A 130 -8.55 2.93 14.58
CA LEU A 130 -7.92 4.25 14.62
C LEU A 130 -8.86 5.33 15.15
N ALA A 131 -10.15 5.21 14.88
CA ALA A 131 -11.21 6.13 15.28
C ALA A 131 -12.48 5.33 15.65
N PRO A 132 -12.56 4.82 16.89
CA PRO A 132 -13.70 4.01 17.34
C PRO A 132 -15.04 4.75 17.27
N GLU A 133 -15.02 6.07 17.30
CA GLU A 133 -16.19 6.95 17.25
C GLU A 133 -16.65 7.29 15.82
N THR A 134 -15.97 6.81 14.78
CA THR A 134 -16.38 7.11 13.39
C THR A 134 -17.82 6.63 13.11
N THR A 135 -18.60 7.46 12.44
CA THR A 135 -19.96 7.09 12.00
C THR A 135 -19.94 6.33 10.68
N ASN A 136 -18.81 6.32 9.98
CA ASN A 136 -18.59 5.63 8.71
C ASN A 136 -17.39 4.67 8.81
N PRO A 137 -17.50 3.55 9.56
CA PRO A 137 -16.42 2.56 9.67
C PRO A 137 -16.29 1.78 8.36
N VAL A 138 -15.24 2.08 7.58
CA VAL A 138 -14.94 1.37 6.33
C VAL A 138 -13.93 0.23 6.52
N ILE A 139 -13.27 0.20 7.66
CA ILE A 139 -12.43 -0.90 8.14
C ILE A 139 -12.90 -1.27 9.54
N ALA A 140 -13.28 -2.53 9.72
CA ALA A 140 -13.79 -3.07 10.98
C ALA A 140 -13.29 -4.49 11.21
N LEU A 141 -13.42 -4.98 12.45
CA LEU A 141 -13.23 -6.38 12.77
C LEU A 141 -14.27 -7.25 12.07
N MET A 142 -13.89 -8.47 11.74
CA MET A 142 -14.86 -9.45 11.25
C MET A 142 -15.72 -9.95 12.42
N PRO A 143 -16.99 -10.33 12.19
CA PRO A 143 -17.89 -10.75 13.27
C PRO A 143 -17.37 -11.92 14.12
N ASP A 144 -16.57 -12.80 13.54
CA ASP A 144 -15.94 -13.94 14.22
C ASP A 144 -14.67 -13.57 15.00
N GLN A 145 -14.29 -12.29 15.00
CA GLN A 145 -13.10 -11.76 15.70
C GLN A 145 -13.45 -10.74 16.79
N GLU A 146 -14.72 -10.46 17.02
CA GLU A 146 -15.16 -9.46 18.01
C GLU A 146 -14.91 -9.89 19.46
N ASP A 147 -14.85 -11.22 19.72
CA ASP A 147 -14.68 -11.77 21.07
C ASP A 147 -13.21 -12.23 21.37
N VAL A 148 -12.24 -11.81 20.58
CA VAL A 148 -10.84 -12.22 20.74
C VAL A 148 -10.11 -11.29 21.71
N GLU A 149 -9.85 -11.76 22.94
CA GLU A 149 -9.12 -11.00 23.96
C GLU A 149 -7.60 -10.93 23.69
N ASP A 150 -7.03 -11.97 23.09
CA ASP A 150 -5.60 -12.05 22.76
C ASP A 150 -5.33 -11.64 21.31
N LEU A 151 -4.85 -10.40 21.10
CA LEU A 151 -4.60 -9.80 19.79
C LEU A 151 -3.38 -10.39 19.03
N GLY A 152 -2.69 -11.39 19.58
CA GLY A 152 -1.53 -12.04 18.96
C GLY A 152 -1.90 -12.86 17.71
N GLY A 153 -1.28 -14.00 17.53
CA GLY A 153 -1.52 -14.87 16.35
C GLY A 153 -2.97 -15.32 16.08
N THR A 154 -3.89 -15.04 17.00
CA THR A 154 -5.32 -15.38 16.91
C THR A 154 -6.12 -14.52 15.92
N LEU A 155 -5.64 -13.32 15.59
CA LEU A 155 -6.26 -12.45 14.56
C LEU A 155 -5.86 -12.82 13.12
N ARG A 156 -5.10 -13.87 12.92
CA ARG A 156 -4.73 -14.32 11.59
C ARG A 156 -5.91 -15.03 10.93
N LEU A 157 -6.36 -14.49 9.81
CA LEU A 157 -7.49 -15.02 9.06
C LEU A 157 -7.17 -16.29 8.25
N GLY A 158 -5.89 -16.59 8.02
CA GLY A 158 -5.46 -17.70 7.18
C GLY A 158 -5.75 -17.45 5.69
N SER A 159 -6.09 -18.50 4.96
CA SER A 159 -6.31 -18.43 3.52
C SER A 159 -7.78 -18.28 3.19
N TYR A 160 -8.15 -17.15 2.59
CA TYR A 160 -9.50 -16.89 2.11
C TYR A 160 -9.58 -16.90 0.57
N PRO A 161 -10.65 -17.43 -0.03
CA PRO A 161 -10.84 -17.33 -1.47
C PRO A 161 -11.13 -15.87 -1.85
N CYS A 162 -10.39 -15.37 -2.84
CA CYS A 162 -10.63 -14.06 -3.42
C CYS A 162 -10.99 -14.22 -4.90
N VAL A 163 -12.20 -13.83 -5.27
CA VAL A 163 -12.69 -13.89 -6.65
C VAL A 163 -12.42 -12.53 -7.30
N LEU A 164 -11.54 -12.52 -8.29
CA LEU A 164 -11.21 -11.30 -9.02
C LEU A 164 -12.29 -11.00 -10.07
N ALA A 165 -12.77 -9.77 -10.10
CA ALA A 165 -13.80 -9.34 -11.05
C ALA A 165 -13.28 -9.40 -12.50
N ASP A 166 -14.12 -9.83 -13.42
CA ASP A 166 -13.81 -9.83 -14.85
C ASP A 166 -13.49 -8.41 -15.33
N GLY A 167 -12.41 -8.25 -16.10
CA GLY A 167 -11.94 -6.96 -16.60
C GLY A 167 -11.24 -6.07 -15.57
N SER A 168 -11.02 -6.57 -14.33
CA SER A 168 -10.24 -5.82 -13.34
C SER A 168 -8.74 -5.88 -13.63
N LEU A 169 -8.02 -4.80 -13.27
CA LEU A 169 -6.55 -4.78 -13.32
C LEU A 169 -5.94 -5.90 -12.48
N SER A 170 -6.54 -6.24 -11.35
CA SER A 170 -6.08 -7.33 -10.51
C SER A 170 -6.12 -8.68 -11.25
N LEU A 171 -7.20 -8.96 -12.01
CA LEU A 171 -7.29 -10.18 -12.80
C LEU A 171 -6.23 -10.21 -13.92
N GLU A 172 -5.97 -9.09 -14.57
CA GLU A 172 -4.92 -8.97 -15.60
C GLU A 172 -3.53 -9.27 -15.01
N LEU A 173 -3.20 -8.67 -13.86
CA LEU A 173 -1.90 -8.82 -13.22
C LEU A 173 -1.67 -10.21 -12.63
N PHE A 174 -2.69 -10.83 -12.04
CA PHE A 174 -2.58 -12.17 -11.44
C PHE A 174 -2.80 -13.31 -12.45
N GLY A 175 -3.40 -13.04 -13.59
CA GLY A 175 -3.60 -14.01 -14.66
C GLY A 175 -4.56 -15.16 -14.35
N GLN A 176 -5.31 -15.09 -13.23
CA GLN A 176 -6.28 -16.10 -12.83
C GLN A 176 -7.47 -15.49 -12.07
N LYS A 177 -8.64 -16.13 -12.22
CA LYS A 177 -9.90 -15.61 -11.65
C LYS A 177 -10.02 -15.75 -10.12
N ILE A 178 -9.23 -16.59 -9.49
CA ILE A 178 -9.29 -16.86 -8.05
C ILE A 178 -7.91 -16.65 -7.46
N GLY A 179 -7.81 -15.62 -6.60
CA GLY A 179 -6.69 -15.41 -5.73
C GLY A 179 -6.94 -16.02 -4.34
N ARG A 180 -5.90 -16.14 -3.54
CA ARG A 180 -5.98 -16.49 -2.12
C ARG A 180 -5.16 -15.48 -1.35
N ALA A 181 -5.80 -14.84 -0.37
CA ALA A 181 -5.07 -14.06 0.61
C ALA A 181 -4.47 -15.00 1.67
N HIS A 182 -3.19 -14.86 1.93
CA HIS A 182 -2.52 -15.45 3.08
C HIS A 182 -2.17 -14.31 4.04
N VAL A 183 -2.66 -14.41 5.23
CA VAL A 183 -2.39 -13.46 6.31
C VAL A 183 -1.55 -14.15 7.39
#